data_cec2b4b787d924b7d104d543f2a20316
#
_entry.id   cec2b4b787d924b7d104d543f2a20316
#
_cell.length_a   1.000
_cell.length_b   1.000
_cell.length_c   1.000
_cell.angle_alpha   90.00
_cell.angle_beta   90.00
_cell.angle_gamma   90.00
#
_symmetry.space_group_name_H-M   'P 1'
#
loop_
_entity.id
_entity.type
_entity.pdbx_description
1 polymer ?
#
loop_
_entity_poly.entity_id
_entity_poly.type
_entity_poly.pdbx_seq_one_letter_code
_entity_poly.pdbx_strand_id
1 'polypeptide(L)' 'MNLETHITFDDVLLVPQYSNIKSRTEVTLASELSEGLELRVPIISAPMDTVCGQLMATRMAEFGALGIVHRYNTIEKQA' A
#
# COMPACT_ATOMS: atom_id res chain seq x y z
N MET A 1 -11.34 -35.64 3.00
CA MET A 1 -11.19 -34.17 3.06
C MET A 1 -9.81 -33.81 2.55
N ASN A 2 -9.76 -32.94 1.56
CA ASN A 2 -8.48 -32.44 1.04
C ASN A 2 -8.14 -31.16 1.77
N LEU A 3 -6.96 -31.16 2.39
CA LEU A 3 -6.42 -29.97 3.04
C LEU A 3 -5.32 -29.38 2.16
N GLU A 4 -5.46 -28.11 1.85
CA GLU A 4 -4.43 -27.41 1.10
C GLU A 4 -3.52 -26.67 2.08
N THR A 5 -2.24 -26.62 1.75
CA THR A 5 -1.27 -25.88 2.53
C THR A 5 -1.12 -24.47 1.93
N HIS A 6 -1.34 -23.48 2.76
CA HIS A 6 -1.14 -22.08 2.38
C HIS A 6 -0.17 -21.44 3.33
N ILE A 7 0.53 -20.41 2.87
CA ILE A 7 1.50 -19.69 3.68
C ILE A 7 1.06 -18.24 3.87
N THR A 8 1.52 -17.65 4.96
CA THR A 8 1.33 -16.23 5.25
C THR A 8 2.69 -15.54 5.25
N PHE A 9 2.69 -14.22 5.35
CA PHE A 9 3.95 -13.48 5.42
C PHE A 9 4.79 -13.86 6.65
N ASP A 10 4.16 -14.36 7.70
CA ASP A 10 4.90 -14.82 8.88
C ASP A 10 5.67 -16.12 8.63
N ASP A 11 5.29 -16.87 7.60
CA ASP A 11 5.89 -18.18 7.30
C ASP A 11 7.10 -18.08 6.38
N VAL A 12 7.37 -16.91 5.79
CA VAL A 12 8.36 -16.77 4.74
C VAL A 12 9.26 -15.57 4.96
N LEU A 13 10.45 -15.63 4.37
CA LEU A 13 11.38 -14.52 4.33
C LEU A 13 11.79 -14.30 2.88
N LEU A 14 12.15 -13.09 2.56
CA LEU A 14 12.69 -12.79 1.23
C LEU A 14 14.08 -13.38 1.09
N VAL A 15 14.35 -13.98 -0.06
CA VAL A 15 15.69 -14.49 -0.37
C VAL A 15 16.61 -13.30 -0.67
N PRO A 16 17.74 -13.17 0.04
CA PRO A 16 18.69 -12.10 -0.24
C PRO A 16 19.19 -12.17 -1.68
N GLN A 17 19.24 -11.02 -2.33
CA GLN A 17 19.69 -10.90 -3.71
C GLN A 17 20.91 -10.00 -3.77
N TYR A 18 21.72 -10.18 -4.82
CA TYR A 18 22.85 -9.29 -5.05
C TYR A 18 22.34 -7.88 -5.35
N SER A 19 23.01 -6.89 -4.78
CA SER A 19 22.69 -5.49 -5.02
C SER A 19 23.99 -4.69 -5.11
N ASN A 20 24.02 -3.75 -6.05
CA ASN A 20 25.12 -2.80 -6.17
C ASN A 20 24.80 -1.46 -5.53
N ILE A 21 23.70 -1.38 -4.78
CA ILE A 21 23.31 -0.17 -4.07
C ILE A 21 24.16 -0.04 -2.82
N LYS A 22 24.86 1.09 -2.68
CA LYS A 22 25.78 1.34 -1.57
C LYS A 22 25.12 2.12 -0.43
N SER A 23 24.08 2.89 -0.71
CA SER A 23 23.40 3.72 0.28
C SER A 23 21.91 3.70 0.02
N ARG A 24 21.12 3.72 1.10
CA ARG A 24 19.67 3.81 0.97
C ARG A 24 19.21 5.08 0.27
N THR A 25 20.06 6.13 0.23
CA THR A 25 19.73 7.36 -0.48
C THR A 25 19.75 7.21 -1.99
N GLU A 26 20.35 6.13 -2.51
CA GLU A 26 20.35 5.81 -3.95
C GLU A 26 19.03 5.21 -4.41
N VAL A 27 18.17 4.80 -3.46
CA VAL A 27 16.92 4.11 -3.78
C VAL A 27 15.81 5.12 -3.99
N THR A 28 15.07 4.95 -5.10
CA THR A 28 13.83 5.70 -5.28
C THR A 28 12.65 4.83 -4.85
N LEU A 29 11.72 5.44 -4.13
CA LEU A 29 10.52 4.75 -3.66
C LEU A 29 9.35 4.88 -4.63
N ALA A 30 9.52 5.66 -5.69
CA ALA A 30 8.45 5.86 -6.67
C ALA A 30 8.03 4.54 -7.29
N SER A 31 6.75 4.32 -7.39
CA SER A 31 6.14 3.10 -7.90
C SER A 31 4.95 3.42 -8.77
N GLU A 32 4.77 2.67 -9.84
CA GLU A 32 3.59 2.80 -10.68
C GLU A 32 2.58 1.72 -10.30
N LEU A 33 1.42 2.15 -9.80
CA LEU A 33 0.36 1.23 -9.39
C LEU A 33 -0.45 0.75 -10.60
N SER A 34 -0.71 1.67 -11.52
CA SER A 34 -1.36 1.36 -12.78
C SER A 34 -0.93 2.44 -13.77
N GLU A 35 -1.27 2.24 -15.04
CA GLU A 35 -0.89 3.21 -16.08
C GLU A 35 -1.41 4.59 -15.72
N GLY A 36 -0.50 5.55 -15.60
CA GLY A 36 -0.82 6.93 -15.27
C GLY A 36 -0.98 7.21 -13.78
N LEU A 37 -0.87 6.19 -12.91
CA LEU A 37 -0.96 6.37 -11.47
C LEU A 37 0.36 6.01 -10.81
N GLU A 38 1.15 7.01 -10.49
CA GLU A 38 2.45 6.85 -9.87
C GLU A 38 2.41 7.29 -8.41
N LEU A 39 3.00 6.49 -7.53
CA LEU A 39 3.14 6.80 -6.12
C LEU A 39 4.58 7.18 -5.82
N ARG A 40 4.79 8.29 -5.13
CA ARG A 40 6.14 8.67 -4.66
C ARG A 40 6.56 7.79 -3.49
N VAL A 41 5.62 7.36 -2.67
CA VAL A 41 5.83 6.46 -1.54
C VAL A 41 4.92 5.25 -1.76
N PRO A 42 5.47 4.02 -1.84
CA PRO A 42 4.68 2.83 -2.17
C PRO A 42 3.93 2.28 -0.96
N ILE A 43 3.09 3.11 -0.38
CA ILE A 43 2.28 2.76 0.79
C ILE A 43 0.82 3.04 0.46
N ILE A 44 -0.04 2.06 0.70
CA ILE A 44 -1.47 2.17 0.45
C ILE A 44 -2.20 1.89 1.77
N SER A 45 -3.09 2.81 2.16
CA SER A 45 -3.85 2.59 3.39
C SER A 45 -5.07 1.72 3.09
N ALA A 46 -5.33 0.75 3.99
CA ALA A 46 -6.37 -0.26 3.79
C ALA A 46 -7.77 0.35 3.85
N PRO A 47 -8.74 -0.20 3.08
CA PRO A 47 -10.12 0.32 3.06
C PRO A 47 -10.92 -0.18 4.25
N MET A 48 -10.53 0.23 5.45
CA MET A 48 -11.18 -0.14 6.71
C MET A 48 -11.75 1.09 7.38
N ASP A 49 -12.91 0.98 8.00
CA ASP A 49 -13.61 2.11 8.62
C ASP A 49 -12.80 2.77 9.74
N THR A 50 -11.93 2.01 10.39
CA THR A 50 -11.05 2.54 11.44
C THR A 50 -9.70 3.00 10.91
N VAL A 51 -9.43 2.83 9.63
CA VAL A 51 -8.11 3.12 9.03
C VAL A 51 -8.19 4.25 8.02
N CYS A 52 -9.02 4.13 6.99
CA CYS A 52 -9.02 5.10 5.90
C CYS A 52 -10.39 5.68 5.60
N GLY A 53 -10.62 6.88 6.12
CA GLY A 53 -11.73 7.73 5.71
C GLY A 53 -11.18 8.90 4.90
N GLN A 54 -11.98 9.96 4.79
CA GLN A 54 -11.62 11.15 4.02
C GLN A 54 -10.31 11.77 4.50
N LEU A 55 -10.13 11.93 5.80
CA LEU A 55 -8.94 12.58 6.36
C LEU A 55 -7.67 11.79 6.06
N MET A 56 -7.70 10.48 6.30
CA MET A 56 -6.54 9.63 6.03
C MET A 56 -6.20 9.61 4.54
N ALA A 57 -7.21 9.48 3.67
CA ALA A 57 -6.99 9.48 2.22
C ALA A 57 -6.33 10.78 1.76
N THR A 58 -6.78 11.92 2.30
CA THR A 58 -6.19 13.22 1.99
C THR A 58 -4.74 13.31 2.44
N ARG A 59 -4.45 12.84 3.66
CA ARG A 59 -3.09 12.85 4.20
C ARG A 59 -2.16 11.93 3.42
N MET A 60 -2.64 10.74 3.06
CA MET A 60 -1.86 9.81 2.25
C MET A 60 -1.49 10.45 0.91
N ALA A 61 -2.43 11.12 0.26
CA ALA A 61 -2.17 11.80 -1.01
C ALA A 61 -1.14 12.91 -0.86
N GLU A 62 -1.18 13.67 0.24
CA GLU A 62 -0.21 14.73 0.51
C GLU A 62 1.21 14.21 0.59
N PHE A 63 1.40 13.00 1.09
CA PHE A 63 2.71 12.36 1.21
C PHE A 63 3.13 11.59 -0.03
N GLY A 64 2.33 11.60 -1.08
CA GLY A 64 2.63 10.89 -2.32
C GLY A 64 2.32 9.42 -2.28
N ALA A 65 1.50 9.00 -1.31
CA ALA A 65 0.99 7.64 -1.17
C ALA A 65 -0.46 7.58 -1.65
N LEU A 66 -1.17 6.52 -1.33
CA LEU A 66 -2.56 6.34 -1.74
C LEU A 66 -3.40 5.84 -0.57
N GLY A 67 -4.58 6.43 -0.40
CA GLY A 67 -5.56 5.94 0.54
C GLY A 67 -6.77 5.39 -0.19
N ILE A 68 -7.22 4.20 0.20
CA ILE A 68 -8.44 3.61 -0.33
C ILE A 68 -9.52 3.77 0.73
N VAL A 69 -10.56 4.54 0.40
CA VAL A 69 -11.62 4.87 1.35
C VAL A 69 -12.53 3.66 1.56
N HIS A 70 -12.88 3.39 2.82
CA HIS A 70 -13.81 2.30 3.15
C HIS A 70 -15.22 2.60 2.63
N ARG A 71 -16.04 1.55 2.53
CA ARG A 71 -17.40 1.63 1.97
C ARG A 71 -18.51 1.75 3.02
N TYR A 72 -18.16 1.86 4.28
CA TYR A 72 -19.12 1.87 5.38
C TYR A 72 -19.66 3.29 5.65
N ASN A 73 -20.06 3.98 4.58
CA ASN A 73 -20.57 5.34 4.62
C ASN A 73 -21.85 5.46 3.78
N THR A 74 -22.57 6.54 4.00
CA THR A 74 -23.63 6.92 3.07
C THR A 74 -23.03 7.47 1.79
N ILE A 75 -23.82 7.58 0.74
CA ILE A 75 -23.37 8.13 -0.53
C ILE A 75 -22.85 9.57 -0.35
N GLU A 76 -23.54 10.37 0.45
CA GLU A 76 -23.15 11.76 0.70
C GLU A 76 -21.80 11.86 1.39
N LYS A 77 -21.53 11.00 2.37
CA LYS A 77 -20.25 11.00 3.07
C LYS A 77 -19.12 10.47 2.21
N GLN A 78 -19.42 9.52 1.32
CA GLN A 78 -18.42 8.93 0.45
C GLN A 78 -17.99 9.92 -0.65
N ALA A 79 -18.90 10.72 -1.10
CA ALA A 79 -18.64 11.73 -2.13
C ALA A 79 -17.83 12.96 -1.57
#